data_690ad809b5f73aea895a65f6cd695d52
#
_entry.id   690ad809b5f73aea895a65f6cd695d52
#
_cell.length_a   1.000
_cell.length_b   1.000
_cell.length_c   1.000
_cell.angle_alpha   90.00
_cell.angle_beta   90.00
_cell.angle_gamma   90.00
#
_symmetry.space_group_name_H-M   'P 1'
#
loop_
_entity.id
_entity.type
_entity.pdbx_description
1 polymer ?
#
loop_
_entity_poly.entity_id
_entity_poly.type
_entity_poly.pdbx_seq_one_letter_code
_entity_poly.pdbx_strand_id
1 'polypeptide(L)'
;MQKNKPNKKIRIGYYSADFRAHAMSYLLVNLFEQHDKSKFELIAFSFRSGKNDEIKNRVSNSFDKFIDVNLKSDKEISQLSRDLKIDIAVDLMGFTQNNRFNIFVQRCAPIQVNYLGYPGTSGSNCIDYLIADKILIPKQNQKYFSEKIIYMPDSYQVNDSKRKISDKVFTKKELGLPEDGFVFCCFNQSYKITPYVFDIWMRLMKRIDGSVLWLIKDSDIGVNNLKKEAQKRGVEPDRIIFADKMSNDEHLARHRLADLFIDTFPYTAHTTCSDALWSSLPVVTRIGQSFASRVSASLLTAIGLSELITKTEKEYEELTFKIANNKSLLNEIKKKLTKNKPIKSLFNTKLFTKNIESAFVIIHERYHSNILVKNIEIK
;
A
#
# COMPACT_ATOMS: atom_id res chain seq x y z
N MET A 1 -17.50 27.73 -3.31
CA MET A 1 -17.33 28.09 -1.87
C MET A 1 -16.79 29.50 -1.78
N GLN A 2 -17.31 30.34 -0.88
CA GLN A 2 -16.65 31.59 -0.53
C GLN A 2 -15.29 31.29 0.12
N LYS A 3 -14.24 32.03 -0.30
CA LYS A 3 -12.92 31.87 0.31
C LYS A 3 -12.94 32.34 1.76
N ASN A 4 -12.65 31.43 2.67
CA ASN A 4 -12.40 31.80 4.05
C ASN A 4 -11.03 32.49 4.19
N LYS A 5 -10.88 33.36 5.19
CA LYS A 5 -9.56 33.81 5.61
C LYS A 5 -8.72 32.59 6.00
N PRO A 6 -7.41 32.56 5.67
CA PRO A 6 -6.55 31.45 6.07
C PRO A 6 -6.61 31.19 7.56
N ASN A 7 -6.70 29.94 7.96
CA ASN A 7 -6.59 29.53 9.34
C ASN A 7 -5.14 29.80 9.84
N LYS A 8 -4.96 29.95 11.17
CA LYS A 8 -3.62 30.06 11.78
C LYS A 8 -2.75 28.82 11.49
N LYS A 9 -3.37 27.65 11.43
CA LYS A 9 -2.78 26.37 11.00
C LYS A 9 -3.59 25.83 9.84
N ILE A 10 -2.96 25.12 8.90
CA ILE A 10 -3.67 24.43 7.83
C ILE A 10 -4.46 23.26 8.46
N ARG A 11 -5.78 23.27 8.28
CA ARG A 11 -6.65 22.19 8.77
C ARG A 11 -6.79 21.09 7.74
N ILE A 12 -6.30 19.91 8.08
CA ILE A 12 -6.38 18.72 7.24
C ILE A 12 -7.44 17.78 7.78
N GLY A 13 -8.48 17.52 6.99
CA GLY A 13 -9.46 16.48 7.26
C GLY A 13 -9.06 15.17 6.57
N TYR A 14 -8.86 14.10 7.32
CA TYR A 14 -8.66 12.76 6.79
C TYR A 14 -9.95 11.95 6.91
N TYR A 15 -10.38 11.34 5.80
CA TYR A 15 -11.68 10.67 5.67
C TYR A 15 -11.48 9.18 5.39
N SER A 16 -11.96 8.31 6.30
CA SER A 16 -11.78 6.86 6.13
C SER A 16 -12.79 6.00 6.92
N ALA A 17 -13.10 4.82 6.39
CA ALA A 17 -13.74 3.73 7.12
C ALA A 17 -12.71 2.81 7.84
N ASP A 18 -11.42 3.04 7.62
CA ASP A 18 -10.37 2.09 7.98
C ASP A 18 -9.44 2.57 9.11
N PHE A 19 -9.88 3.51 9.93
CA PHE A 19 -9.20 3.90 11.19
C PHE A 19 -9.38 2.82 12.27
N ARG A 20 -8.87 1.63 12.00
CA ARG A 20 -8.97 0.39 12.78
C ARG A 20 -7.84 -0.55 12.41
N ALA A 21 -7.81 -1.78 12.95
CA ALA A 21 -6.91 -2.85 12.48
C ALA A 21 -7.17 -3.16 10.99
N HIS A 22 -6.50 -2.43 10.12
CA HIS A 22 -6.60 -2.51 8.67
C HIS A 22 -5.27 -2.09 8.02
N ALA A 23 -5.00 -2.60 6.82
CA ALA A 23 -3.77 -2.31 6.06
C ALA A 23 -3.48 -0.81 5.96
N MET A 24 -4.50 0.02 5.71
CA MET A 24 -4.37 1.48 5.63
C MET A 24 -3.86 2.10 6.93
N SER A 25 -4.40 1.71 8.07
CA SER A 25 -3.95 2.22 9.37
C SER A 25 -2.53 1.79 9.71
N TYR A 26 -2.14 0.54 9.37
CA TYR A 26 -0.76 0.07 9.55
C TYR A 26 0.26 0.83 8.69
N LEU A 27 -0.15 1.39 7.57
CA LEU A 27 0.71 2.24 6.75
C LEU A 27 0.76 3.68 7.27
N LEU A 28 -0.41 4.25 7.64
CA LEU A 28 -0.61 5.68 7.83
C LEU A 28 -0.36 6.19 9.25
N VAL A 29 -0.47 5.33 10.27
CA VAL A 29 -0.51 5.80 11.67
C VAL A 29 0.71 6.65 12.05
N ASN A 30 1.90 6.26 11.61
CA ASN A 30 3.10 7.04 11.92
C ASN A 30 3.17 8.37 11.12
N LEU A 31 2.53 8.46 9.94
CA LEU A 31 2.36 9.74 9.25
C LEU A 31 1.56 10.72 10.13
N PHE A 32 0.43 10.27 10.68
CA PHE A 32 -0.42 11.11 11.53
C PHE A 32 0.33 11.57 12.79
N GLU A 33 1.15 10.69 13.38
CA GLU A 33 1.98 11.00 14.56
C GLU A 33 3.10 12.02 14.26
N GLN A 34 3.63 12.02 13.03
CA GLN A 34 4.79 12.82 12.64
C GLN A 34 4.44 14.22 12.11
N HIS A 35 3.17 14.50 11.83
CA HIS A 35 2.76 15.83 11.36
C HIS A 35 3.17 16.95 12.32
N ASP A 36 3.71 18.03 11.76
CA ASP A 36 4.09 19.24 12.49
C ASP A 36 2.84 19.95 13.05
N LYS A 37 2.52 19.66 14.30
CA LYS A 37 1.35 20.24 15.00
C LYS A 37 1.43 21.76 15.19
N SER A 38 2.60 22.38 14.96
CA SER A 38 2.71 23.84 14.96
C SER A 38 2.10 24.47 13.70
N LYS A 39 2.11 23.74 12.57
CA LYS A 39 1.64 24.21 11.26
C LYS A 39 0.31 23.60 10.84
N PHE A 40 -0.01 22.41 11.31
CA PHE A 40 -1.17 21.63 10.89
C PHE A 40 -2.09 21.30 12.09
N GLU A 41 -3.40 21.33 11.85
CA GLU A 41 -4.44 20.79 12.74
C GLU A 41 -5.08 19.61 12.02
N LEU A 42 -5.01 18.40 12.61
CA LEU A 42 -5.48 17.17 11.99
C LEU A 42 -6.85 16.77 12.54
N ILE A 43 -7.80 16.57 11.65
CA ILE A 43 -9.16 16.13 11.99
C ILE A 43 -9.47 14.82 11.27
N ALA A 44 -9.81 13.76 12.00
CA ALA A 44 -10.28 12.51 11.44
C ALA A 44 -11.80 12.47 11.33
N PHE A 45 -12.32 12.07 10.18
CA PHE A 45 -13.73 11.74 9.95
C PHE A 45 -13.83 10.22 9.76
N SER A 46 -14.19 9.50 10.82
CA SER A 46 -14.28 8.04 10.81
C SER A 46 -15.65 7.60 10.33
N PHE A 47 -15.71 6.91 9.18
CA PHE A 47 -16.97 6.45 8.61
C PHE A 47 -17.54 5.21 9.30
N ARG A 48 -16.77 4.57 10.17
CA ARG A 48 -17.15 3.32 10.79
C ARG A 48 -16.78 3.29 12.27
N SER A 49 -17.78 3.05 13.10
CA SER A 49 -17.56 2.67 14.49
C SER A 49 -16.97 1.25 14.51
N GLY A 50 -15.94 1.01 15.29
CA GLY A 50 -15.27 -0.29 15.38
C GLY A 50 -14.87 -0.60 16.81
N LYS A 51 -14.52 -1.87 17.09
CA LYS A 51 -13.92 -2.27 18.35
C LYS A 51 -12.65 -1.45 18.61
N ASN A 52 -12.42 -1.12 19.85
CA ASN A 52 -11.14 -0.54 20.25
C ASN A 52 -10.07 -1.61 20.18
N ASP A 53 -9.08 -1.38 19.35
CA ASP A 53 -7.86 -2.16 19.22
C ASP A 53 -6.64 -1.24 19.37
N GLU A 54 -5.46 -1.81 19.54
CA GLU A 54 -4.22 -1.05 19.76
C GLU A 54 -3.97 -0.05 18.62
N ILE A 55 -4.17 -0.45 17.35
CA ILE A 55 -3.92 0.42 16.21
C ILE A 55 -4.96 1.53 16.10
N LYS A 56 -6.24 1.27 16.42
CA LYS A 56 -7.27 2.29 16.46
C LYS A 56 -6.97 3.34 17.53
N ASN A 57 -6.55 2.91 18.72
CA ASN A 57 -6.16 3.82 19.80
C ASN A 57 -4.96 4.67 19.38
N ARG A 58 -3.95 4.07 18.77
CA ARG A 58 -2.78 4.79 18.27
C ARG A 58 -3.16 5.81 17.19
N VAL A 59 -4.04 5.44 16.25
CA VAL A 59 -4.56 6.34 15.22
C VAL A 59 -5.34 7.48 15.84
N SER A 60 -6.33 7.19 16.70
CA SER A 60 -7.19 8.25 17.28
C SER A 60 -6.40 9.28 18.11
N ASN A 61 -5.37 8.83 18.84
CA ASN A 61 -4.51 9.71 19.64
C ASN A 61 -3.59 10.59 18.80
N SER A 62 -3.42 10.30 17.49
CA SER A 62 -2.59 11.09 16.60
C SER A 62 -3.27 12.35 16.07
N PHE A 63 -4.60 12.43 16.17
CA PHE A 63 -5.40 13.54 15.68
C PHE A 63 -5.70 14.58 16.77
N ASP A 64 -5.84 15.84 16.37
CA ASP A 64 -6.30 16.90 17.25
C ASP A 64 -7.81 16.73 17.54
N LYS A 65 -8.57 16.19 16.56
CA LYS A 65 -9.97 15.79 16.72
C LYS A 65 -10.22 14.49 15.96
N PHE A 66 -10.81 13.52 16.63
CA PHE A 66 -11.27 12.27 16.02
C PHE A 66 -12.79 12.20 16.10
N ILE A 67 -13.47 12.29 14.96
CA ILE A 67 -14.93 12.41 14.88
C ILE A 67 -15.51 11.14 14.26
N ASP A 68 -16.31 10.41 15.02
CA ASP A 68 -17.13 9.31 14.49
C ASP A 68 -18.34 9.92 13.75
N VAL A 69 -18.39 9.69 12.45
CA VAL A 69 -19.47 10.17 11.58
C VAL A 69 -20.30 9.03 10.97
N ASN A 70 -20.19 7.83 11.54
CA ASN A 70 -20.87 6.64 11.04
C ASN A 70 -22.38 6.82 10.86
N LEU A 71 -23.03 7.51 11.79
CA LEU A 71 -24.50 7.73 11.77
C LEU A 71 -24.93 8.99 11.00
N LYS A 72 -23.98 9.78 10.49
CA LYS A 72 -24.29 11.01 9.74
C LYS A 72 -24.44 10.70 8.25
N SER A 73 -25.35 11.41 7.57
CA SER A 73 -25.43 11.43 6.11
C SER A 73 -24.21 12.11 5.48
N ASP A 74 -23.96 11.85 4.18
CA ASP A 74 -22.87 12.50 3.44
C ASP A 74 -23.01 14.03 3.41
N LYS A 75 -24.27 14.52 3.38
CA LYS A 75 -24.58 15.95 3.44
C LYS A 75 -24.19 16.57 4.80
N GLU A 76 -24.54 15.90 5.90
CA GLU A 76 -24.17 16.36 7.24
C GLU A 76 -22.66 16.34 7.47
N ILE A 77 -21.94 15.32 6.95
CA ILE A 77 -20.48 15.27 7.04
C ILE A 77 -19.85 16.39 6.21
N SER A 78 -20.33 16.62 5.00
CA SER A 78 -19.83 17.71 4.16
C SER A 78 -20.07 19.08 4.83
N GLN A 79 -21.23 19.27 5.46
CA GLN A 79 -21.51 20.51 6.19
C GLN A 79 -20.61 20.64 7.43
N LEU A 80 -20.49 19.60 8.24
CA LEU A 80 -19.60 19.57 9.41
C LEU A 80 -18.14 19.90 9.03
N SER A 81 -17.67 19.36 7.91
CA SER A 81 -16.34 19.67 7.38
C SER A 81 -16.17 21.16 7.08
N ARG A 82 -17.16 21.77 6.45
CA ARG A 82 -17.18 23.22 6.16
C ARG A 82 -17.25 24.07 7.44
N ASP A 83 -18.07 23.66 8.40
CA ASP A 83 -18.22 24.37 9.69
C ASP A 83 -16.91 24.31 10.51
N LEU A 84 -16.20 23.20 10.43
CA LEU A 84 -14.86 23.04 11.00
C LEU A 84 -13.78 23.76 10.19
N LYS A 85 -14.14 24.38 9.06
CA LYS A 85 -13.24 25.12 8.16
C LYS A 85 -12.04 24.27 7.74
N ILE A 86 -12.29 23.04 7.29
CA ILE A 86 -11.26 22.19 6.73
C ILE A 86 -10.71 22.86 5.46
N ASP A 87 -9.39 23.03 5.38
CA ASP A 87 -8.69 23.61 4.23
C ASP A 87 -8.44 22.54 3.15
N ILE A 88 -7.99 21.37 3.58
CA ILE A 88 -7.64 20.25 2.71
C ILE A 88 -8.37 18.98 3.20
N ALA A 89 -9.22 18.41 2.36
CA ALA A 89 -9.86 17.13 2.61
C ALA A 89 -9.08 16.01 1.89
N VAL A 90 -8.62 15.02 2.63
CA VAL A 90 -7.87 13.87 2.10
C VAL A 90 -8.77 12.65 2.14
N ASP A 91 -9.19 12.19 0.96
CA ASP A 91 -9.91 10.93 0.78
C ASP A 91 -8.93 9.76 0.84
N LEU A 92 -9.07 8.93 1.86
CA LEU A 92 -8.27 7.71 2.05
C LEU A 92 -8.96 6.45 1.53
N MET A 93 -10.10 6.60 0.86
CA MET A 93 -10.93 5.47 0.41
C MET A 93 -11.02 5.37 -1.11
N GLY A 94 -11.28 6.48 -1.80
CA GLY A 94 -11.68 6.44 -3.21
C GLY A 94 -12.88 5.52 -3.42
N PHE A 95 -12.77 4.55 -4.32
CA PHE A 95 -13.85 3.57 -4.62
C PHE A 95 -13.67 2.22 -3.92
N THR A 96 -13.00 2.18 -2.77
CA THR A 96 -12.90 0.96 -1.97
C THR A 96 -14.20 0.69 -1.18
N GLN A 97 -14.29 -0.49 -0.58
CA GLN A 97 -15.47 -0.88 0.21
C GLN A 97 -15.72 0.09 1.38
N ASN A 98 -16.99 0.44 1.61
CA ASN A 98 -17.44 1.42 2.61
C ASN A 98 -16.97 2.87 2.35
N ASN A 99 -16.60 3.20 1.11
CA ASN A 99 -16.35 4.59 0.75
C ASN A 99 -17.61 5.46 0.87
N ARG A 100 -17.38 6.76 0.99
CA ARG A 100 -18.46 7.76 1.04
C ARG A 100 -18.12 8.92 0.10
N PHE A 101 -17.88 8.59 -1.17
CA PHE A 101 -17.39 9.52 -2.18
C PHE A 101 -18.31 10.75 -2.39
N ASN A 102 -19.62 10.60 -2.13
CA ASN A 102 -20.57 11.71 -2.22
C ASN A 102 -20.25 12.89 -1.28
N ILE A 103 -19.49 12.70 -0.21
CA ILE A 103 -18.99 13.79 0.64
C ILE A 103 -18.14 14.76 -0.20
N PHE A 104 -17.29 14.24 -1.08
CA PHE A 104 -16.39 15.02 -1.92
C PHE A 104 -17.15 15.63 -3.13
N VAL A 105 -18.15 14.94 -3.66
CA VAL A 105 -19.05 15.50 -4.70
C VAL A 105 -19.74 16.76 -4.18
N GLN A 106 -20.11 16.82 -2.90
CA GLN A 106 -20.70 18.01 -2.26
C GLN A 106 -19.67 19.07 -1.86
N ARG A 107 -18.42 18.92 -2.25
CA ARG A 107 -17.33 19.84 -1.98
C ARG A 107 -17.19 20.16 -0.49
N CYS A 108 -16.71 19.19 0.28
CA CYS A 108 -16.58 19.29 1.75
C CYS A 108 -15.44 20.23 2.19
N ALA A 109 -14.46 20.49 1.33
CA ALA A 109 -13.35 21.41 1.58
C ALA A 109 -12.95 22.18 0.30
N PRO A 110 -12.24 23.32 0.42
CA PRO A 110 -11.70 24.08 -0.71
C PRO A 110 -10.77 23.26 -1.60
N ILE A 111 -9.96 22.39 -0.99
CA ILE A 111 -9.01 21.52 -1.70
C ILE A 111 -9.33 20.07 -1.32
N GLN A 112 -9.48 19.21 -2.32
CA GLN A 112 -9.79 17.81 -2.15
C GLN A 112 -8.74 16.93 -2.82
N VAL A 113 -8.17 15.99 -2.06
CA VAL A 113 -7.02 15.16 -2.44
C VAL A 113 -7.37 13.70 -2.28
N ASN A 114 -7.13 12.87 -3.28
CA ASN A 114 -7.19 11.40 -3.14
C ASN A 114 -5.80 10.87 -2.77
N TYR A 115 -5.76 9.96 -1.79
CA TYR A 115 -4.50 9.39 -1.33
C TYR A 115 -4.66 7.94 -0.88
N LEU A 116 -3.80 7.08 -1.39
CA LEU A 116 -3.42 5.75 -0.93
C LEU A 116 -4.49 4.64 -1.07
N GLY A 117 -5.76 4.88 -0.67
CA GLY A 117 -6.76 3.81 -0.55
C GLY A 117 -7.15 3.16 -1.87
N TYR A 118 -7.40 3.96 -2.89
CA TYR A 118 -7.77 3.49 -4.23
C TYR A 118 -6.62 3.72 -5.22
N PRO A 119 -6.11 2.66 -5.89
CA PRO A 119 -4.95 2.75 -6.76
C PRO A 119 -5.33 3.15 -8.19
N GLY A 120 -5.87 4.37 -8.37
CA GLY A 120 -6.30 4.87 -9.66
C GLY A 120 -6.91 6.27 -9.58
N THR A 121 -7.36 6.79 -10.74
CA THR A 121 -8.12 8.03 -10.82
C THR A 121 -9.54 7.86 -10.31
N SER A 122 -10.11 8.92 -9.72
CA SER A 122 -11.53 8.96 -9.39
C SER A 122 -12.42 9.15 -10.64
N GLY A 123 -11.84 9.61 -11.76
CA GLY A 123 -12.58 9.96 -12.95
C GLY A 123 -13.54 11.15 -12.74
N SER A 124 -13.38 11.91 -11.66
CA SER A 124 -14.29 12.96 -11.24
C SER A 124 -13.58 14.31 -11.10
N ASN A 125 -14.29 15.38 -11.45
CA ASN A 125 -13.81 16.75 -11.28
C ASN A 125 -13.94 17.26 -9.84
N CYS A 126 -14.50 16.48 -8.92
CA CYS A 126 -14.62 16.88 -7.52
C CYS A 126 -13.32 16.69 -6.74
N ILE A 127 -12.39 15.88 -7.20
CA ILE A 127 -11.06 15.70 -6.59
C ILE A 127 -10.04 16.54 -7.37
N ASP A 128 -9.34 17.42 -6.66
CA ASP A 128 -8.38 18.36 -7.29
C ASP A 128 -7.03 17.68 -7.54
N TYR A 129 -6.56 16.86 -6.58
CA TYR A 129 -5.25 16.24 -6.63
C TYR A 129 -5.28 14.75 -6.29
N LEU A 130 -4.35 14.02 -6.90
CA LEU A 130 -4.00 12.64 -6.55
C LEU A 130 -2.52 12.60 -6.15
N ILE A 131 -2.21 12.03 -4.99
CA ILE A 131 -0.82 11.80 -4.57
C ILE A 131 -0.30 10.53 -5.22
N ALA A 132 0.81 10.65 -5.95
CA ALA A 132 1.47 9.56 -6.65
C ALA A 132 2.99 9.77 -6.69
N ASP A 133 3.71 8.93 -7.41
CA ASP A 133 5.11 9.11 -7.78
C ASP A 133 5.31 8.89 -9.30
N LYS A 134 6.53 9.15 -9.79
CA LYS A 134 6.84 9.08 -11.22
C LYS A 134 6.85 7.65 -11.77
N ILE A 135 7.05 6.64 -10.92
CA ILE A 135 6.96 5.24 -11.32
C ILE A 135 5.51 4.85 -11.53
N LEU A 136 4.61 5.27 -10.64
CA LEU A 136 3.17 4.98 -10.74
C LEU A 136 2.51 5.67 -11.92
N ILE A 137 2.75 6.97 -12.07
CA ILE A 137 2.16 7.76 -13.14
C ILE A 137 3.28 8.44 -13.94
N PRO A 138 3.87 7.75 -14.92
CA PRO A 138 4.79 8.37 -15.85
C PRO A 138 4.14 9.55 -16.58
N LYS A 139 4.92 10.54 -17.00
CA LYS A 139 4.43 11.78 -17.59
C LYS A 139 3.43 11.55 -18.75
N GLN A 140 3.68 10.55 -19.59
CA GLN A 140 2.80 10.20 -20.71
C GLN A 140 1.44 9.63 -20.27
N ASN A 141 1.32 9.13 -19.03
CA ASN A 141 0.09 8.55 -18.50
C ASN A 141 -0.78 9.58 -17.75
N GLN A 142 -0.31 10.80 -17.52
CA GLN A 142 -1.08 11.86 -16.84
C GLN A 142 -2.43 12.12 -17.50
N LYS A 143 -2.51 11.98 -18.83
CA LYS A 143 -3.73 12.18 -19.61
C LYS A 143 -4.90 11.24 -19.25
N TYR A 144 -4.63 10.15 -18.53
CA TYR A 144 -5.65 9.17 -18.09
C TYR A 144 -6.21 9.49 -16.70
N PHE A 145 -5.77 10.58 -16.08
CA PHE A 145 -6.20 10.99 -14.75
C PHE A 145 -6.96 12.31 -14.82
N SER A 146 -8.11 12.38 -14.15
CA SER A 146 -8.90 13.63 -14.05
C SER A 146 -8.24 14.62 -13.08
N GLU A 147 -7.61 14.11 -12.03
CA GLU A 147 -6.92 14.87 -11.02
C GLU A 147 -5.58 15.41 -11.51
N LYS A 148 -5.12 16.50 -10.91
CA LYS A 148 -3.72 16.90 -11.02
C LYS A 148 -2.86 16.08 -10.06
N ILE A 149 -1.66 15.74 -10.50
CA ILE A 149 -0.80 14.81 -9.77
C ILE A 149 0.14 15.59 -8.86
N ILE A 150 0.19 15.20 -7.58
CA ILE A 150 1.25 15.54 -6.65
C ILE A 150 2.27 14.41 -6.71
N TYR A 151 3.42 14.66 -7.33
CA TYR A 151 4.51 13.71 -7.43
C TYR A 151 5.37 13.77 -6.17
N MET A 152 5.29 12.70 -5.37
CA MET A 152 6.24 12.46 -4.29
C MET A 152 7.62 12.10 -4.87
N PRO A 153 8.74 12.47 -4.20
CA PRO A 153 10.07 12.29 -4.78
C PRO A 153 10.47 10.81 -4.94
N ASP A 154 10.11 9.95 -4.00
CA ASP A 154 10.58 8.56 -3.95
C ASP A 154 9.46 7.55 -4.17
N SER A 155 8.47 7.55 -3.28
CA SER A 155 7.30 6.67 -3.33
C SER A 155 6.06 7.42 -2.85
N TYR A 156 4.91 7.07 -3.43
CA TYR A 156 3.63 7.58 -2.94
C TYR A 156 3.19 6.93 -1.62
N GLN A 157 3.65 5.69 -1.38
CA GLN A 157 3.22 4.92 -0.22
C GLN A 157 4.06 5.25 1.00
N VAL A 158 3.40 5.77 2.02
CA VAL A 158 3.98 5.88 3.35
C VAL A 158 4.05 4.50 4.02
N ASN A 159 5.00 4.33 4.91
CA ASN A 159 5.10 3.17 5.79
C ASN A 159 5.30 3.62 7.23
N ASP A 160 4.77 2.87 8.18
CA ASP A 160 5.03 3.09 9.59
C ASP A 160 6.40 2.53 9.97
N SER A 161 7.37 3.40 10.24
CA SER A 161 8.74 3.01 10.67
C SER A 161 8.79 2.43 12.09
N LYS A 162 7.68 2.45 12.84
CA LYS A 162 7.55 1.88 14.18
C LYS A 162 6.88 0.50 14.19
N ARG A 163 6.59 -0.08 13.01
CA ARG A 163 5.94 -1.39 12.93
C ARG A 163 6.79 -2.45 13.62
N LYS A 164 6.20 -3.12 14.58
CA LYS A 164 6.84 -4.23 15.28
C LYS A 164 6.79 -5.50 14.43
N ILE A 165 7.88 -6.26 14.46
CA ILE A 165 7.95 -7.64 13.99
C ILE A 165 8.08 -8.48 15.24
N SER A 166 7.22 -9.47 15.43
CA SER A 166 7.26 -10.35 16.60
C SER A 166 8.63 -11.04 16.75
N ASP A 167 9.09 -11.14 17.99
CA ASP A 167 10.31 -11.91 18.33
C ASP A 167 10.09 -13.41 18.28
N LYS A 168 8.84 -13.86 18.11
CA LYS A 168 8.50 -15.28 17.96
C LYS A 168 9.25 -15.88 16.77
N VAL A 169 9.97 -16.94 17.04
CA VAL A 169 10.69 -17.74 16.04
C VAL A 169 9.79 -18.91 15.65
N PHE A 170 9.18 -18.81 14.48
CA PHE A 170 8.42 -19.91 13.91
C PHE A 170 9.36 -20.94 13.31
N THR A 171 9.02 -22.22 13.44
CA THR A 171 9.65 -23.29 12.67
C THR A 171 8.87 -23.54 11.37
N LYS A 172 9.55 -24.08 10.36
CA LYS A 172 8.90 -24.49 9.11
C LYS A 172 7.79 -25.52 9.39
N LYS A 173 8.04 -26.48 10.29
CA LYS A 173 7.09 -27.52 10.68
C LYS A 173 5.80 -26.95 11.28
N GLU A 174 5.89 -25.95 12.17
CA GLU A 174 4.71 -25.29 12.78
C GLU A 174 3.80 -24.64 11.73
N LEU A 175 4.37 -24.17 10.62
CA LEU A 175 3.64 -23.50 9.55
C LEU A 175 3.37 -24.41 8.34
N GLY A 176 3.59 -25.71 8.48
CA GLY A 176 3.35 -26.71 7.44
C GLY A 176 4.29 -26.63 6.24
N LEU A 177 5.44 -25.95 6.39
CA LEU A 177 6.46 -25.84 5.36
C LEU A 177 7.44 -27.00 5.43
N PRO A 178 8.00 -27.48 4.28
CA PRO A 178 9.02 -28.52 4.29
C PRO A 178 10.33 -27.97 4.91
N GLU A 179 11.05 -28.83 5.61
CA GLU A 179 12.36 -28.47 6.20
C GLU A 179 13.35 -28.07 5.11
N ASP A 180 13.39 -28.83 4.02
CA ASP A 180 14.18 -28.55 2.83
C ASP A 180 13.31 -28.04 1.69
N GLY A 181 13.93 -27.41 0.70
CA GLY A 181 13.25 -26.86 -0.46
C GLY A 181 13.10 -25.35 -0.44
N PHE A 182 12.86 -24.80 -1.63
CA PHE A 182 12.70 -23.37 -1.83
C PHE A 182 11.26 -22.93 -1.55
N VAL A 183 11.06 -21.91 -0.71
CA VAL A 183 9.74 -21.41 -0.32
C VAL A 183 9.44 -20.13 -1.10
N PHE A 184 8.66 -20.26 -2.18
CA PHE A 184 8.01 -19.12 -2.80
C PHE A 184 6.87 -18.63 -1.93
N CYS A 185 6.73 -17.32 -1.80
CA CYS A 185 5.68 -16.70 -0.97
C CYS A 185 4.86 -15.71 -1.81
N CYS A 186 3.52 -15.73 -1.62
CA CYS A 186 2.64 -14.67 -2.10
C CYS A 186 1.44 -14.52 -1.16
N PHE A 187 1.44 -13.51 -0.31
CA PHE A 187 0.35 -13.24 0.62
C PHE A 187 -0.67 -12.22 0.09
N ASN A 188 -0.72 -12.06 -1.24
CA ASN A 188 -1.79 -11.32 -1.90
C ASN A 188 -3.13 -12.07 -1.78
N GLN A 189 -4.22 -11.32 -1.76
CA GLN A 189 -5.57 -11.90 -1.83
C GLN A 189 -5.74 -12.73 -3.10
N SER A 190 -6.43 -13.86 -3.02
CA SER A 190 -6.55 -14.85 -4.10
C SER A 190 -7.13 -14.27 -5.40
N TYR A 191 -8.02 -13.26 -5.32
CA TYR A 191 -8.58 -12.62 -6.51
C TYR A 191 -7.54 -11.92 -7.40
N LYS A 192 -6.32 -11.68 -6.90
CA LYS A 192 -5.20 -11.14 -7.69
C LYS A 192 -4.44 -12.22 -8.47
N ILE A 193 -4.64 -13.49 -8.11
CA ILE A 193 -3.98 -14.63 -8.76
C ILE A 193 -4.75 -14.94 -10.04
N THR A 194 -4.26 -14.38 -11.15
CA THR A 194 -4.84 -14.68 -12.48
C THR A 194 -4.35 -16.02 -13.00
N PRO A 195 -5.07 -16.68 -13.93
CA PRO A 195 -4.61 -17.92 -14.56
C PRO A 195 -3.19 -17.81 -15.15
N TYR A 196 -2.87 -16.68 -15.81
CA TYR A 196 -1.55 -16.44 -16.41
C TYR A 196 -0.43 -16.43 -15.36
N VAL A 197 -0.64 -15.75 -14.24
CA VAL A 197 0.33 -15.72 -13.13
C VAL A 197 0.50 -17.13 -12.57
N PHE A 198 -0.61 -17.82 -12.36
CA PHE A 198 -0.59 -19.17 -11.80
C PHE A 198 0.11 -20.16 -12.73
N ASP A 199 -0.10 -20.05 -14.07
CA ASP A 199 0.62 -20.85 -15.07
C ASP A 199 2.13 -20.69 -14.96
N ILE A 200 2.62 -19.47 -14.80
CA ILE A 200 4.06 -19.19 -14.61
C ILE A 200 4.56 -19.83 -13.30
N TRP A 201 3.83 -19.66 -12.20
CA TRP A 201 4.21 -20.24 -10.92
C TRP A 201 4.28 -21.76 -10.98
N MET A 202 3.35 -22.41 -11.67
CA MET A 202 3.37 -23.87 -11.86
C MET A 202 4.54 -24.32 -12.71
N ARG A 203 4.91 -23.57 -13.75
CA ARG A 203 6.14 -23.87 -14.53
C ARG A 203 7.40 -23.75 -13.68
N LEU A 204 7.50 -22.71 -12.87
CA LEU A 204 8.62 -22.52 -11.92
C LEU A 204 8.71 -23.69 -10.93
N MET A 205 7.60 -24.08 -10.32
CA MET A 205 7.57 -25.20 -9.37
C MET A 205 7.96 -26.54 -10.01
N LYS A 206 7.64 -26.75 -11.30
CA LYS A 206 8.10 -27.96 -12.02
C LYS A 206 9.59 -27.94 -12.35
N ARG A 207 10.17 -26.75 -12.53
CA ARG A 207 11.62 -26.57 -12.83
C ARG A 207 12.49 -26.56 -11.56
N ILE A 208 11.88 -26.41 -10.37
CA ILE A 208 12.60 -26.28 -9.11
C ILE A 208 12.07 -27.35 -8.15
N ASP A 209 12.80 -28.47 -8.11
CA ASP A 209 12.42 -29.62 -7.31
C ASP A 209 12.33 -29.27 -5.81
N GLY A 210 11.36 -29.88 -5.11
CA GLY A 210 11.12 -29.65 -3.69
C GLY A 210 10.63 -28.25 -3.33
N SER A 211 10.45 -27.31 -4.30
CA SER A 211 9.89 -26.00 -4.00
C SER A 211 8.42 -26.08 -3.64
N VAL A 212 7.99 -25.13 -2.80
CA VAL A 212 6.58 -24.95 -2.41
C VAL A 212 6.13 -23.52 -2.68
N LEU A 213 4.82 -23.35 -2.88
CA LEU A 213 4.18 -22.04 -2.99
C LEU A 213 3.32 -21.77 -1.75
N TRP A 214 3.73 -20.78 -0.96
CA TRP A 214 3.08 -20.41 0.29
C TRP A 214 2.16 -19.21 0.10
N LEU A 215 0.86 -19.44 0.17
CA LEU A 215 -0.19 -18.46 -0.07
C LEU A 215 -0.95 -18.13 1.20
N ILE A 216 -1.65 -16.98 1.23
CA ILE A 216 -2.55 -16.68 2.34
C ILE A 216 -3.87 -17.46 2.19
N LYS A 217 -4.38 -18.01 3.27
CA LYS A 217 -5.71 -18.61 3.31
C LYS A 217 -6.76 -17.52 3.45
N ASP A 218 -7.53 -17.27 2.40
CA ASP A 218 -8.64 -16.31 2.43
C ASP A 218 -10.02 -17.01 2.50
N SER A 219 -10.15 -18.21 1.92
CA SER A 219 -11.34 -19.07 2.01
C SER A 219 -11.00 -20.53 1.71
N ASP A 220 -11.79 -21.47 2.25
CA ASP A 220 -11.63 -22.91 1.95
C ASP A 220 -11.95 -23.23 0.48
N ILE A 221 -12.85 -22.48 -0.14
CA ILE A 221 -13.16 -22.62 -1.56
C ILE A 221 -11.95 -22.21 -2.40
N GLY A 222 -11.29 -21.09 -2.06
CA GLY A 222 -10.09 -20.63 -2.73
C GLY A 222 -8.95 -21.64 -2.63
N VAL A 223 -8.73 -22.20 -1.44
CA VAL A 223 -7.74 -23.27 -1.18
C VAL A 223 -7.98 -24.47 -2.10
N ASN A 224 -9.22 -25.01 -2.08
CA ASN A 224 -9.57 -26.17 -2.88
C ASN A 224 -9.43 -25.94 -4.39
N ASN A 225 -9.83 -24.75 -4.86
CA ASN A 225 -9.71 -24.40 -6.28
C ASN A 225 -8.26 -24.28 -6.72
N LEU A 226 -7.40 -23.60 -5.95
CA LEU A 226 -5.99 -23.44 -6.30
C LEU A 226 -5.25 -24.77 -6.27
N LYS A 227 -5.53 -25.67 -5.33
CA LYS A 227 -4.99 -27.04 -5.32
C LYS A 227 -5.41 -27.85 -6.55
N LYS A 228 -6.68 -27.80 -6.94
CA LYS A 228 -7.18 -28.44 -8.18
C LYS A 228 -6.51 -27.86 -9.43
N GLU A 229 -6.35 -26.56 -9.50
CA GLU A 229 -5.69 -25.89 -10.62
C GLU A 229 -4.19 -26.21 -10.70
N ALA A 230 -3.50 -26.42 -9.56
CA ALA A 230 -2.12 -26.91 -9.53
C ALA A 230 -2.01 -28.33 -10.10
N GLN A 231 -2.90 -29.23 -9.65
CA GLN A 231 -2.94 -30.62 -10.14
C GLN A 231 -3.18 -30.70 -11.64
N LYS A 232 -4.10 -29.89 -12.19
CA LYS A 232 -4.33 -29.80 -13.64
C LYS A 232 -3.10 -29.38 -14.44
N ARG A 233 -2.18 -28.64 -13.80
CA ARG A 233 -0.92 -28.17 -14.37
C ARG A 233 0.28 -29.07 -14.07
N GLY A 234 0.02 -30.25 -13.47
CA GLY A 234 1.04 -31.25 -13.15
C GLY A 234 1.93 -30.86 -11.97
N VAL A 235 1.38 -30.14 -11.00
CA VAL A 235 2.02 -29.83 -9.71
C VAL A 235 1.20 -30.48 -8.60
N GLU A 236 1.87 -31.23 -7.73
CA GLU A 236 1.23 -31.89 -6.59
C GLU A 236 0.53 -30.88 -5.67
N PRO A 237 -0.76 -31.08 -5.32
CA PRO A 237 -1.55 -30.15 -4.51
C PRO A 237 -0.94 -29.79 -3.17
N ASP A 238 -0.15 -30.69 -2.58
CA ASP A 238 0.49 -30.49 -1.29
C ASP A 238 1.71 -29.56 -1.34
N ARG A 239 2.19 -29.25 -2.53
CA ARG A 239 3.19 -28.19 -2.74
C ARG A 239 2.58 -26.78 -2.71
N ILE A 240 1.25 -26.66 -2.69
CA ILE A 240 0.54 -25.38 -2.48
C ILE A 240 0.12 -25.31 -1.01
N ILE A 241 0.85 -24.55 -0.22
CA ILE A 241 0.69 -24.43 1.22
C ILE A 241 -0.06 -23.14 1.55
N PHE A 242 -0.95 -23.19 2.52
CA PHE A 242 -1.78 -22.04 2.89
C PHE A 242 -1.50 -21.62 4.33
N ALA A 243 -1.27 -20.33 4.49
CA ALA A 243 -0.99 -19.68 5.76
C ALA A 243 -2.28 -19.12 6.37
N ASP A 244 -2.60 -19.51 7.58
CA ASP A 244 -3.73 -18.95 8.33
C ASP A 244 -3.50 -17.49 8.72
N LYS A 245 -4.59 -16.78 9.04
CA LYS A 245 -4.53 -15.42 9.58
C LYS A 245 -3.93 -15.42 10.98
N MET A 246 -3.11 -14.42 11.28
CA MET A 246 -2.51 -14.21 12.59
C MET A 246 -2.40 -12.70 12.87
N SER A 247 -1.90 -12.31 14.05
CA SER A 247 -1.62 -10.91 14.37
C SER A 247 -0.64 -10.30 13.35
N ASN A 248 -0.66 -8.97 13.18
CA ASN A 248 0.17 -8.31 12.16
C ASN A 248 1.67 -8.51 12.41
N ASP A 249 2.10 -8.45 13.64
CA ASP A 249 3.50 -8.62 14.05
C ASP A 249 4.00 -10.06 13.84
N GLU A 250 3.19 -11.08 14.16
CA GLU A 250 3.49 -12.47 13.86
C GLU A 250 3.44 -12.74 12.34
N HIS A 251 2.49 -12.12 11.63
CA HIS A 251 2.45 -12.19 10.17
C HIS A 251 3.73 -11.67 9.53
N LEU A 252 4.29 -10.58 10.04
CA LEU A 252 5.58 -10.07 9.59
C LEU A 252 6.72 -11.03 9.94
N ALA A 253 6.70 -11.62 11.14
CA ALA A 253 7.76 -12.54 11.59
C ALA A 253 7.85 -13.80 10.74
N ARG A 254 6.72 -14.39 10.32
CA ARG A 254 6.70 -15.60 9.51
C ARG A 254 7.33 -15.46 8.12
N HIS A 255 7.41 -14.23 7.56
CA HIS A 255 8.07 -13.99 6.28
C HIS A 255 9.55 -14.45 6.28
N ARG A 256 10.18 -14.55 7.45
CA ARG A 256 11.56 -15.07 7.60
C ARG A 256 11.73 -16.49 7.09
N LEU A 257 10.65 -17.27 7.01
CA LEU A 257 10.66 -18.66 6.54
C LEU A 257 10.51 -18.79 5.02
N ALA A 258 10.21 -17.68 4.33
CA ALA A 258 10.15 -17.65 2.89
C ALA A 258 11.50 -17.22 2.27
N ASP A 259 11.74 -17.67 1.05
CA ASP A 259 12.95 -17.32 0.32
C ASP A 259 12.77 -16.15 -0.64
N LEU A 260 11.63 -16.10 -1.33
CA LEU A 260 11.33 -15.09 -2.34
C LEU A 260 9.82 -14.85 -2.42
N PHE A 261 9.42 -13.59 -2.38
CA PHE A 261 8.04 -13.21 -2.68
C PHE A 261 7.88 -13.07 -4.21
N ILE A 262 6.95 -13.81 -4.78
CA ILE A 262 6.59 -13.74 -6.21
C ILE A 262 5.28 -13.00 -6.38
N ASP A 263 5.32 -11.86 -7.06
CA ASP A 263 4.21 -10.94 -7.14
C ASP A 263 3.15 -11.35 -8.17
N THR A 264 1.92 -10.91 -7.95
CA THR A 264 0.80 -11.04 -8.89
C THR A 264 0.78 -9.92 -9.92
N PHE A 265 0.14 -10.14 -11.06
CA PHE A 265 -0.16 -9.11 -12.06
C PHE A 265 -1.43 -9.48 -12.84
N PRO A 266 -2.19 -8.51 -13.40
CA PRO A 266 -1.87 -7.07 -13.53
C PRO A 266 -2.04 -6.26 -12.24
N TYR A 267 -2.62 -6.80 -11.18
CA TYR A 267 -2.74 -6.13 -9.88
C TYR A 267 -1.62 -6.62 -8.97
N THR A 268 -0.59 -5.77 -8.79
CA THR A 268 0.59 -6.12 -7.99
C THR A 268 0.31 -6.05 -6.48
N ALA A 269 1.26 -6.54 -5.70
CA ALA A 269 1.27 -6.36 -4.25
C ALA A 269 1.45 -4.88 -3.90
N HIS A 270 0.73 -4.41 -2.90
CA HIS A 270 0.84 -3.06 -2.35
C HIS A 270 1.35 -3.15 -0.92
N THR A 271 0.46 -3.19 0.07
CA THR A 271 0.84 -3.41 1.47
C THR A 271 1.62 -4.70 1.65
N THR A 272 1.23 -5.77 0.97
CA THR A 272 1.91 -7.09 1.05
C THR A 272 3.34 -7.07 0.49
N CYS A 273 3.62 -6.24 -0.52
CA CYS A 273 5.00 -6.00 -0.97
C CYS A 273 5.80 -5.26 0.12
N SER A 274 5.21 -4.23 0.70
CA SER A 274 5.82 -3.49 1.81
C SER A 274 6.08 -4.36 3.02
N ASP A 275 5.16 -5.28 3.36
CA ASP A 275 5.29 -6.24 4.46
C ASP A 275 6.46 -7.19 4.23
N ALA A 276 6.58 -7.74 3.01
CA ALA A 276 7.69 -8.59 2.61
C ALA A 276 9.04 -7.85 2.73
N LEU A 277 9.13 -6.64 2.16
CA LEU A 277 10.34 -5.83 2.20
C LEU A 277 10.71 -5.39 3.62
N TRP A 278 9.72 -5.04 4.46
CA TRP A 278 9.94 -4.72 5.87
C TRP A 278 10.48 -5.92 6.65
N SER A 279 10.01 -7.11 6.33
CA SER A 279 10.44 -8.38 6.89
C SER A 279 11.74 -8.93 6.26
N SER A 280 12.40 -8.16 5.39
CA SER A 280 13.63 -8.53 4.68
C SER A 280 13.46 -9.71 3.69
N LEU A 281 12.24 -9.92 3.19
CA LEU A 281 11.95 -10.86 2.12
C LEU A 281 11.98 -10.15 0.76
N PRO A 282 12.86 -10.53 -0.19
CA PRO A 282 12.90 -9.94 -1.52
C PRO A 282 11.61 -10.21 -2.30
N VAL A 283 11.25 -9.28 -3.18
CA VAL A 283 10.06 -9.35 -4.04
C VAL A 283 10.47 -9.26 -5.50
N VAL A 284 10.06 -10.20 -6.34
CA VAL A 284 10.15 -10.08 -7.81
C VAL A 284 8.78 -9.67 -8.35
N THR A 285 8.74 -8.63 -9.18
CA THR A 285 7.49 -8.11 -9.76
C THR A 285 7.60 -7.86 -11.26
N ARG A 286 6.45 -7.87 -11.95
CA ARG A 286 6.33 -7.39 -13.33
C ARG A 286 5.59 -6.05 -13.36
N ILE A 287 6.25 -5.00 -13.84
CA ILE A 287 5.63 -3.69 -14.00
C ILE A 287 4.65 -3.70 -15.18
N GLY A 288 3.46 -3.13 -14.99
CA GLY A 288 2.44 -3.00 -16.03
C GLY A 288 2.16 -1.54 -16.41
N GLN A 289 0.95 -1.30 -16.95
CA GLN A 289 0.56 0.01 -17.48
C GLN A 289 -0.33 0.81 -16.52
N SER A 290 -1.19 0.14 -15.74
CA SER A 290 -2.10 0.80 -14.80
C SER A 290 -1.39 1.16 -13.49
N PHE A 291 -1.97 2.07 -12.72
CA PHE A 291 -1.49 2.43 -11.38
C PHE A 291 -1.27 1.17 -10.51
N ALA A 292 -2.32 0.34 -10.38
CA ALA A 292 -2.27 -0.87 -9.56
C ALA A 292 -1.22 -1.90 -10.01
N SER A 293 -0.79 -1.87 -11.27
CA SER A 293 0.24 -2.77 -11.81
C SER A 293 1.66 -2.24 -11.64
N ARG A 294 1.84 -1.10 -10.98
CA ARG A 294 3.13 -0.40 -10.87
C ARG A 294 3.56 -0.17 -9.43
N VAL A 295 2.69 -0.49 -8.45
CA VAL A 295 2.95 -0.20 -7.04
C VAL A 295 4.17 -0.94 -6.52
N SER A 296 4.28 -2.26 -6.71
CA SER A 296 5.48 -3.00 -6.28
C SER A 296 6.77 -2.45 -6.92
N ALA A 297 6.69 -2.02 -8.19
CA ALA A 297 7.85 -1.41 -8.85
C ALA A 297 8.24 -0.06 -8.22
N SER A 298 7.27 0.76 -7.80
CA SER A 298 7.54 1.98 -7.03
C SER A 298 8.26 1.66 -5.72
N LEU A 299 7.75 0.70 -4.94
CA LEU A 299 8.33 0.30 -3.66
C LEU A 299 9.74 -0.26 -3.82
N LEU A 300 9.96 -1.12 -4.82
CA LEU A 300 11.28 -1.68 -5.13
C LEU A 300 12.28 -0.60 -5.55
N THR A 301 11.84 0.38 -6.32
CA THR A 301 12.68 1.52 -6.70
C THR A 301 13.07 2.33 -5.47
N ALA A 302 12.11 2.65 -4.59
CA ALA A 302 12.33 3.43 -3.38
C ALA A 302 13.25 2.73 -2.36
N ILE A 303 13.26 1.39 -2.31
CA ILE A 303 14.18 0.60 -1.48
C ILE A 303 15.52 0.30 -2.18
N GLY A 304 15.68 0.66 -3.46
CA GLY A 304 16.90 0.47 -4.22
C GLY A 304 17.15 -0.96 -4.69
N LEU A 305 16.07 -1.68 -5.06
CA LEU A 305 16.08 -3.04 -5.62
C LEU A 305 15.43 -3.08 -7.00
N SER A 306 15.71 -2.10 -7.86
CA SER A 306 15.11 -2.00 -9.19
C SER A 306 15.45 -3.17 -10.10
N GLU A 307 16.51 -3.92 -9.83
CA GLU A 307 16.89 -5.16 -10.53
C GLU A 307 15.87 -6.31 -10.37
N LEU A 308 14.94 -6.19 -9.41
CA LEU A 308 13.85 -7.15 -9.20
C LEU A 308 12.55 -6.77 -9.94
N ILE A 309 12.59 -5.69 -10.74
CA ILE A 309 11.48 -5.23 -11.57
C ILE A 309 11.68 -5.74 -12.99
N THR A 310 10.73 -6.52 -13.48
CA THR A 310 10.72 -7.06 -14.84
C THR A 310 9.64 -6.40 -15.69
N LYS A 311 9.75 -6.47 -17.02
CA LYS A 311 8.82 -5.85 -17.97
C LYS A 311 7.92 -6.86 -18.67
N THR A 312 8.40 -8.08 -18.83
CA THR A 312 7.70 -9.16 -19.51
C THR A 312 7.50 -10.37 -18.60
N GLU A 313 6.55 -11.24 -18.95
CA GLU A 313 6.31 -12.50 -18.23
C GLU A 313 7.53 -13.42 -18.30
N LYS A 314 8.20 -13.44 -19.46
CA LYS A 314 9.42 -14.23 -19.65
C LYS A 314 10.55 -13.74 -18.73
N GLU A 315 10.78 -12.44 -18.68
CA GLU A 315 11.78 -11.87 -17.76
C GLU A 315 11.45 -12.18 -16.29
N TYR A 316 10.16 -12.10 -15.91
CA TYR A 316 9.71 -12.42 -14.55
C TYR A 316 9.96 -13.89 -14.20
N GLU A 317 9.62 -14.80 -15.09
CA GLU A 317 9.85 -16.24 -14.92
C GLU A 317 11.34 -16.57 -14.83
N GLU A 318 12.16 -16.05 -15.77
CA GLU A 318 13.60 -16.34 -15.81
C GLU A 318 14.36 -15.71 -14.64
N LEU A 319 14.01 -14.48 -14.23
CA LEU A 319 14.63 -13.85 -13.06
C LEU A 319 14.30 -14.64 -11.79
N THR A 320 13.03 -15.04 -11.62
CA THR A 320 12.58 -15.84 -10.49
C THR A 320 13.30 -17.19 -10.44
N PHE A 321 13.40 -17.87 -11.57
CA PHE A 321 14.14 -19.12 -11.70
C PHE A 321 15.62 -18.96 -11.36
N LYS A 322 16.27 -17.93 -11.89
CA LYS A 322 17.68 -17.61 -11.63
C LYS A 322 17.95 -17.40 -10.14
N ILE A 323 17.09 -16.63 -9.46
CA ILE A 323 17.24 -16.37 -8.02
C ILE A 323 17.06 -17.65 -7.22
N ALA A 324 16.07 -18.47 -7.56
CA ALA A 324 15.77 -19.70 -6.82
C ALA A 324 16.87 -20.75 -6.95
N ASN A 325 17.58 -20.81 -8.09
CA ASN A 325 18.67 -21.75 -8.32
C ASN A 325 20.07 -21.18 -8.01
N ASN A 326 20.16 -19.96 -7.48
CA ASN A 326 21.43 -19.32 -7.14
C ASN A 326 21.40 -18.76 -5.71
N LYS A 327 21.80 -19.59 -4.75
CA LYS A 327 21.84 -19.24 -3.33
C LYS A 327 22.74 -18.01 -3.05
N SER A 328 23.84 -17.82 -3.79
CA SER A 328 24.72 -16.65 -3.65
C SER A 328 23.96 -15.38 -4.04
N LEU A 329 23.31 -15.38 -5.20
CA LEU A 329 22.53 -14.25 -5.70
C LEU A 329 21.39 -13.89 -4.72
N LEU A 330 20.64 -14.89 -4.25
CA LEU A 330 19.57 -14.66 -3.26
C LEU A 330 20.12 -14.00 -1.98
N ASN A 331 21.25 -14.51 -1.48
CA ASN A 331 21.88 -13.96 -0.27
C ASN A 331 22.38 -12.52 -0.50
N GLU A 332 22.93 -12.22 -1.66
CA GLU A 332 23.35 -10.85 -2.03
C GLU A 332 22.16 -9.90 -2.05
N ILE A 333 21.03 -10.31 -2.64
CA ILE A 333 19.79 -9.53 -2.66
C ILE A 333 19.26 -9.31 -1.23
N LYS A 334 19.19 -10.37 -0.41
CA LYS A 334 18.76 -10.27 1.00
C LYS A 334 19.66 -9.34 1.81
N LYS A 335 20.98 -9.43 1.64
CA LYS A 335 21.96 -8.51 2.27
C LYS A 335 21.75 -7.06 1.82
N LYS A 336 21.57 -6.84 0.50
CA LYS A 336 21.31 -5.50 -0.05
C LYS A 336 20.01 -4.91 0.52
N LEU A 337 18.91 -5.70 0.57
CA LEU A 337 17.64 -5.27 1.17
C LEU A 337 17.83 -4.87 2.65
N THR A 338 18.47 -5.73 3.45
CA THR A 338 18.73 -5.46 4.88
C THR A 338 19.56 -4.18 5.08
N LYS A 339 20.58 -3.97 4.25
CA LYS A 339 21.41 -2.74 4.28
C LYS A 339 20.60 -1.50 3.89
N ASN A 340 19.74 -1.61 2.87
CA ASN A 340 18.99 -0.48 2.33
C ASN A 340 17.83 -0.06 3.25
N LYS A 341 17.22 -1.00 3.97
CA LYS A 341 16.04 -0.77 4.80
C LYS A 341 16.14 0.43 5.75
N PRO A 342 17.21 0.64 6.52
CA PRO A 342 17.35 1.80 7.42
C PRO A 342 17.77 3.10 6.72
N ILE A 343 18.29 3.06 5.49
CA ILE A 343 18.90 4.23 4.84
C ILE A 343 18.12 4.75 3.63
N LYS A 344 17.30 3.92 2.99
CA LYS A 344 16.48 4.32 1.86
C LYS A 344 15.16 4.92 2.30
N SER A 345 14.56 5.71 1.42
CA SER A 345 13.37 6.52 1.71
C SER A 345 12.11 5.71 2.01
N LEU A 346 11.97 4.48 1.50
CA LEU A 346 10.73 3.69 1.58
C LEU A 346 10.16 3.58 3.01
N PHE A 347 11.02 3.39 4.00
CA PHE A 347 10.63 3.24 5.41
C PHE A 347 10.97 4.45 6.28
N ASN A 348 11.32 5.59 5.65
CA ASN A 348 11.58 6.83 6.36
C ASN A 348 10.31 7.68 6.47
N THR A 349 9.46 7.35 7.46
CA THR A 349 8.19 8.08 7.68
C THR A 349 8.41 9.57 7.89
N LYS A 350 9.46 9.96 8.62
CA LYS A 350 9.76 11.38 8.88
C LYS A 350 10.03 12.17 7.59
N LEU A 351 10.81 11.60 6.68
CA LEU A 351 11.08 12.21 5.38
C LEU A 351 9.79 12.29 4.54
N PHE A 352 9.01 11.20 4.52
CA PHE A 352 7.73 11.18 3.82
C PHE A 352 6.78 12.26 4.34
N THR A 353 6.67 12.39 5.68
CA THR A 353 5.81 13.40 6.31
C THR A 353 6.23 14.81 5.90
N LYS A 354 7.54 15.12 5.93
CA LYS A 354 8.05 16.40 5.47
C LYS A 354 7.65 16.70 4.01
N ASN A 355 7.74 15.69 3.14
CA ASN A 355 7.42 15.84 1.73
C ASN A 355 5.91 16.06 1.49
N ILE A 356 5.03 15.30 2.15
CA ILE A 356 3.57 15.47 2.00
C ILE A 356 3.11 16.81 2.61
N GLU A 357 3.71 17.24 3.72
CA GLU A 357 3.45 18.57 4.30
C GLU A 357 3.85 19.70 3.35
N SER A 358 5.01 19.57 2.70
CA SER A 358 5.41 20.51 1.66
C SER A 358 4.40 20.58 0.52
N ALA A 359 3.85 19.43 0.11
CA ALA A 359 2.77 19.39 -0.88
C ALA A 359 1.53 20.14 -0.38
N PHE A 360 1.10 19.89 0.86
CA PHE A 360 -0.08 20.54 1.44
C PHE A 360 0.10 22.06 1.56
N VAL A 361 1.26 22.53 1.95
CA VAL A 361 1.57 23.97 1.96
C VAL A 361 1.47 24.55 0.56
N ILE A 362 2.11 23.94 -0.44
CA ILE A 362 2.10 24.44 -1.83
C ILE A 362 0.67 24.51 -2.40
N ILE A 363 -0.15 23.47 -2.22
CA ILE A 363 -1.52 23.49 -2.75
C ILE A 363 -2.40 24.50 -2.01
N HIS A 364 -2.21 24.67 -0.71
CA HIS A 364 -2.91 25.67 0.12
C HIS A 364 -2.56 27.10 -0.32
N GLU A 365 -1.26 27.41 -0.47
CA GLU A 365 -0.81 28.72 -0.95
C GLU A 365 -1.34 29.03 -2.35
N ARG A 366 -1.31 28.07 -3.28
CA ARG A 366 -1.87 28.20 -4.63
C ARG A 366 -3.35 28.54 -4.61
N TYR A 367 -4.12 27.84 -3.77
CA TYR A 367 -5.54 28.09 -3.61
C TYR A 367 -5.79 29.54 -3.16
N HIS A 368 -5.08 30.00 -2.12
CA HIS A 368 -5.25 31.36 -1.60
C HIS A 368 -4.77 32.44 -2.57
N SER A 369 -3.75 32.17 -3.37
CA SER A 369 -3.22 33.07 -4.41
C SER A 369 -3.99 33.01 -5.74
N ASN A 370 -5.11 32.27 -5.84
CA ASN A 370 -5.87 32.07 -7.07
C ASN A 370 -5.07 31.47 -8.24
N ILE A 371 -4.04 30.67 -7.93
CA ILE A 371 -3.25 29.98 -8.94
C ILE A 371 -3.98 28.71 -9.36
N LEU A 372 -4.09 28.48 -10.67
CA LEU A 372 -4.76 27.30 -11.23
C LEU A 372 -4.15 25.99 -10.72
N VAL A 373 -5.03 25.01 -10.50
CA VAL A 373 -4.66 23.64 -10.12
C VAL A 373 -3.84 23.02 -11.25
N LYS A 374 -2.61 22.58 -10.95
CA LYS A 374 -1.70 21.93 -11.90
C LYS A 374 -0.84 20.89 -11.19
N ASN A 375 -0.24 19.98 -11.95
CA ASN A 375 0.70 19.00 -11.39
C ASN A 375 1.83 19.68 -10.60
N ILE A 376 2.26 19.02 -9.53
CA ILE A 376 3.30 19.49 -8.60
C ILE A 376 4.33 18.39 -8.43
N GLU A 377 5.60 18.74 -8.45
CA GLU A 377 6.71 17.86 -8.11
C GLU A 377 7.31 18.32 -6.77
N ILE A 378 7.30 17.46 -5.79
CA ILE A 378 7.97 17.67 -4.51
C ILE A 378 9.44 17.24 -4.67
N LYS A 379 10.36 18.07 -4.11
CA LYS A 379 11.82 17.87 -4.22
C LYS A 379 12.40 17.42 -2.88
#